data_25ceac718e42abd21544768fe04da91d
#
_entry.id   25ceac718e42abd21544768fe04da91d
#
_cell.length_a   1.000
_cell.length_b   1.000
_cell.length_c   1.000
_cell.angle_alpha   90.00
_cell.angle_beta   90.00
_cell.angle_gamma   90.00
#
_symmetry.space_group_name_H-M   'P 1'
#
loop_
_entity.id
_entity.type
_entity.pdbx_description
1 polymer ?
#
loop_
_entity_poly.entity_id
_entity_poly.type
_entity_poly.pdbx_seq_one_letter_code
_entity_poly.pdbx_strand_id
1 'polypeptide(L)'
;MPDLSQTAPATFPLMGGLVLNKSTFAMQPGEALELVNFEPDINGGYRRINGFVKYNTNVVPQTSASTEEVLLSCIFNDKIVAARGEKIFTAASGSGSWTERDSGRTSAGVYTFERFNFDGND
;
A
#
# COMPACT_ATOMS: atom_id res chain seq x y z
N MET A 1 17.20 44.08 33.23
CA MET A 1 16.53 43.43 32.08
C MET A 1 16.37 41.97 32.44
N PRO A 2 15.17 41.38 32.37
CA PRO A 2 15.05 39.94 32.58
C PRO A 2 15.81 39.22 31.48
N ASP A 3 16.61 38.25 31.88
CA ASP A 3 17.39 37.42 30.98
C ASP A 3 16.42 36.50 30.20
N LEU A 4 16.26 36.77 28.91
CA LEU A 4 15.41 35.99 27.98
C LEU A 4 16.09 34.73 27.46
N SER A 5 17.29 34.38 28.00
CA SER A 5 18.09 33.27 27.53
C SER A 5 17.68 31.88 28.07
N GLN A 6 16.68 31.81 28.95
CA GLN A 6 16.21 30.56 29.55
C GLN A 6 14.78 30.18 29.12
N THR A 7 14.53 30.10 27.85
CA THR A 7 13.38 29.30 27.36
C THR A 7 13.75 27.84 27.42
N ALA A 8 13.27 27.14 28.44
CA ALA A 8 13.40 25.68 28.47
C ALA A 8 12.70 25.09 27.21
N PRO A 9 13.34 24.20 26.46
CA PRO A 9 12.70 23.58 25.32
C PRO A 9 11.46 22.83 25.80
N ALA A 10 10.30 23.16 25.22
CA ALA A 10 9.08 22.40 25.44
C ALA A 10 9.13 21.12 24.63
N THR A 11 9.10 19.96 25.29
CA THR A 11 9.02 18.67 24.63
C THR A 11 7.56 18.26 24.55
N PHE A 12 7.06 18.06 23.35
CA PHE A 12 5.70 17.55 23.11
C PHE A 12 5.78 16.07 22.74
N PRO A 13 5.17 15.16 23.52
CA PRO A 13 5.09 13.76 23.13
C PRO A 13 4.15 13.61 21.94
N LEU A 14 4.64 13.08 20.82
CA LEU A 14 3.85 12.81 19.63
C LEU A 14 3.15 11.44 19.76
N MET A 15 2.24 11.28 20.72
CA MET A 15 1.61 10.01 21.07
C MET A 15 0.09 10.00 20.87
N GLY A 16 -0.49 11.12 20.46
CA GLY A 16 -1.95 11.29 20.41
C GLY A 16 -2.66 10.60 19.25
N GLY A 17 -1.94 10.16 18.24
CA GLY A 17 -2.53 9.49 17.06
C GLY A 17 -3.22 10.45 16.08
N LEU A 18 -3.83 9.87 15.05
CA LEU A 18 -4.65 10.58 14.07
C LEU A 18 -6.06 10.82 14.65
N VAL A 19 -6.48 12.06 14.75
CA VAL A 19 -7.77 12.44 15.33
C VAL A 19 -8.59 13.21 14.30
N LEU A 20 -9.67 12.60 13.83
CA LEU A 20 -10.54 13.16 12.78
C LEU A 20 -11.87 13.69 13.32
N ASN A 21 -12.17 13.47 14.60
CA ASN A 21 -13.46 13.77 15.21
C ASN A 21 -13.45 14.92 16.21
N LYS A 22 -12.33 15.63 16.34
CA LYS A 22 -12.20 16.77 17.21
C LYS A 22 -12.01 18.07 16.42
N SER A 23 -12.49 19.16 16.97
CA SER A 23 -12.11 20.50 16.52
C SER A 23 -10.61 20.74 16.76
N THR A 24 -9.96 21.48 15.88
CA THR A 24 -8.54 21.89 16.02
C THR A 24 -8.25 22.57 17.36
N PHE A 25 -9.23 23.29 17.92
CA PHE A 25 -9.11 23.96 19.23
C PHE A 25 -9.17 22.99 20.42
N ALA A 26 -9.70 21.80 20.21
CA ALA A 26 -9.83 20.78 21.26
C ALA A 26 -8.74 19.70 21.20
N MET A 27 -7.78 19.85 20.29
CA MET A 27 -6.68 18.91 20.15
C MET A 27 -5.68 19.02 21.28
N GLN A 28 -5.18 17.86 21.70
CA GLN A 28 -4.12 17.78 22.68
C GLN A 28 -2.73 17.80 21.97
N PRO A 29 -1.69 18.26 22.66
CA PRO A 29 -0.33 18.18 22.15
C PRO A 29 0.01 16.73 21.73
N GLY A 30 0.51 16.55 20.52
CA GLY A 30 0.85 15.24 19.97
C GLY A 30 -0.24 14.54 19.17
N GLU A 31 -1.46 15.05 19.13
CA GLU A 31 -2.50 14.61 18.20
C GLU A 31 -2.27 15.21 16.80
N ALA A 32 -2.57 14.45 15.74
CA ALA A 32 -2.43 14.89 14.36
C ALA A 32 -3.78 14.87 13.64
N LEU A 33 -4.05 15.88 12.82
CA LEU A 33 -5.20 15.91 11.90
C LEU A 33 -4.93 15.17 10.61
N GLU A 34 -3.68 15.10 10.22
CA GLU A 34 -3.24 14.46 8.98
C GLU A 34 -1.89 13.81 9.22
N LEU A 35 -1.74 12.59 8.72
CA LEU A 35 -0.50 11.84 8.74
C LEU A 35 -0.17 11.42 7.31
N VAL A 36 0.82 12.09 6.71
CA VAL A 36 1.30 11.76 5.36
C VAL A 36 2.64 11.07 5.48
N ASN A 37 2.72 9.82 5.01
CA ASN A 37 3.92 8.98 5.08
C ASN A 37 4.41 8.68 6.50
N PHE A 38 3.51 8.76 7.49
CA PHE A 38 3.77 8.36 8.86
C PHE A 38 2.70 7.40 9.37
N GLU A 39 3.07 6.53 10.27
CA GLU A 39 2.18 5.63 10.99
C GLU A 39 2.47 5.71 12.49
N PRO A 40 1.51 5.41 13.38
CA PRO A 40 1.77 5.28 14.80
C PRO A 40 2.80 4.18 15.08
N ASP A 41 3.76 4.45 15.97
CA ASP A 41 4.74 3.46 16.41
C ASP A 41 4.24 2.73 17.67
N ILE A 42 4.51 1.43 17.76
CA ILE A 42 4.12 0.61 18.92
C ILE A 42 4.82 1.05 20.21
N ASN A 43 5.95 1.72 20.11
CA ASN A 43 6.69 2.27 21.24
C ASN A 43 6.26 3.71 21.60
N GLY A 44 5.21 4.20 20.96
CA GLY A 44 4.72 5.57 21.06
C GLY A 44 5.34 6.50 20.03
N GLY A 45 4.60 7.57 19.69
CA GLY A 45 4.98 8.53 18.66
C GLY A 45 4.61 8.08 17.24
N TYR A 46 5.30 8.65 16.26
CA TYR A 46 5.08 8.36 14.84
C TYR A 46 6.39 7.97 14.19
N ARG A 47 6.33 6.96 13.36
CA ARG A 47 7.45 6.56 12.51
C ARG A 47 7.10 6.80 11.04
N ARG A 48 8.10 7.06 10.24
CA ARG A 48 7.94 7.16 8.81
C ARG A 48 7.64 5.77 8.22
N ILE A 49 6.65 5.70 7.35
CA ILE A 49 6.37 4.49 6.56
C ILE A 49 7.59 4.18 5.70
N ASN A 50 8.02 2.93 5.73
CA ASN A 50 9.12 2.46 4.88
C ASN A 50 8.73 2.60 3.41
N GLY A 51 9.71 2.92 2.57
CA GLY A 51 9.51 2.98 1.13
C GLY A 51 9.11 1.62 0.54
N PHE A 52 8.47 1.65 -0.62
CA PHE A 52 8.10 0.45 -1.36
C PHE A 52 9.17 0.13 -2.40
N VAL A 53 9.47 -1.14 -2.53
CA VAL A 53 10.24 -1.67 -3.65
C VAL A 53 9.27 -2.37 -4.60
N LYS A 54 9.37 -2.09 -5.89
CA LYS A 54 8.54 -2.76 -6.88
C LYS A 54 8.85 -4.25 -6.88
N TYR A 55 7.82 -5.08 -6.75
CA TYR A 55 7.96 -6.54 -6.86
C TYR A 55 8.46 -6.95 -8.26
N ASN A 56 7.95 -6.30 -9.29
CA ASN A 56 8.38 -6.44 -10.68
C ASN A 56 8.55 -5.06 -11.31
N THR A 57 9.65 -4.85 -12.04
CA THR A 57 9.94 -3.58 -12.71
C THR A 57 9.12 -3.38 -13.97
N ASN A 58 8.62 -4.46 -14.56
CA ASN A 58 7.80 -4.41 -15.77
C ASN A 58 6.33 -4.19 -15.40
N VAL A 59 5.70 -3.27 -16.09
CA VAL A 59 4.26 -3.00 -15.93
C VAL A 59 3.45 -4.16 -16.51
N VAL A 60 2.33 -4.52 -15.87
CA VAL A 60 1.38 -5.50 -16.42
C VAL A 60 0.92 -5.04 -17.80
N PRO A 61 1.04 -5.88 -18.85
CA PRO A 61 0.69 -5.50 -20.21
C PRO A 61 -0.77 -5.05 -20.31
N GLN A 62 -1.02 -4.06 -21.15
CA GLN A 62 -2.38 -3.64 -21.54
C GLN A 62 -2.89 -4.55 -22.64
N THR A 63 -4.20 -4.73 -22.70
CA THR A 63 -4.83 -5.58 -23.73
C THR A 63 -5.36 -4.77 -24.90
N SER A 64 -6.08 -3.69 -24.65
CA SER A 64 -6.71 -2.89 -25.72
C SER A 64 -6.80 -1.42 -25.45
N ALA A 65 -7.04 -0.99 -24.22
CA ALA A 65 -7.21 0.41 -23.87
C ALA A 65 -6.14 0.92 -22.91
N SER A 66 -5.71 2.15 -23.08
CA SER A 66 -4.68 2.78 -22.24
C SER A 66 -5.11 3.00 -20.78
N THR A 67 -6.40 2.86 -20.49
CA THR A 67 -7.01 3.11 -19.18
C THR A 67 -7.43 1.84 -18.44
N GLU A 68 -7.05 0.66 -18.93
CA GLU A 68 -7.37 -0.59 -18.26
C GLU A 68 -6.74 -0.67 -16.87
N GLU A 69 -7.58 -0.94 -15.89
CA GLU A 69 -7.17 -1.11 -14.50
C GLU A 69 -6.68 -2.53 -14.24
N VAL A 70 -5.86 -2.69 -13.22
CA VAL A 70 -5.51 -4.00 -12.68
C VAL A 70 -6.63 -4.43 -11.74
N LEU A 71 -7.38 -5.44 -12.14
CA LEU A 71 -8.59 -5.91 -11.46
C LEU A 71 -8.31 -6.94 -10.36
N LEU A 72 -7.15 -7.60 -10.44
CA LEU A 72 -6.65 -8.56 -9.45
C LEU A 72 -5.14 -8.53 -9.42
N SER A 73 -4.58 -8.69 -8.22
CA SER A 73 -3.16 -8.96 -8.03
C SER A 73 -3.00 -9.89 -6.82
N CYS A 74 -2.33 -11.02 -7.01
CA CYS A 74 -2.03 -11.97 -5.95
C CYS A 74 -0.69 -12.68 -6.20
N ILE A 75 -0.18 -13.37 -5.19
CA ILE A 75 1.05 -14.18 -5.31
C ILE A 75 0.65 -15.66 -5.22
N PHE A 76 1.09 -16.43 -6.19
CA PHE A 76 0.89 -17.86 -6.25
C PHE A 76 2.14 -18.55 -6.82
N ASN A 77 2.65 -19.57 -6.14
CA ASN A 77 3.86 -20.31 -6.50
C ASN A 77 5.03 -19.38 -6.88
N ASP A 78 5.38 -18.45 -6.00
CA ASP A 78 6.46 -17.47 -6.16
C ASP A 78 6.33 -16.57 -7.40
N LYS A 79 5.16 -16.52 -7.99
CA LYS A 79 4.83 -15.63 -9.11
C LYS A 79 3.73 -14.67 -8.71
N ILE A 80 3.82 -13.46 -9.22
CA ILE A 80 2.68 -12.56 -9.19
C ILE A 80 1.73 -12.93 -10.32
N VAL A 81 0.45 -13.04 -9.98
CA VAL A 81 -0.66 -13.19 -10.91
C VAL A 81 -1.39 -11.87 -10.96
N ALA A 82 -1.66 -11.35 -12.12
CA ALA A 82 -2.40 -10.10 -12.31
C ALA A 82 -3.45 -10.26 -13.40
N ALA A 83 -4.67 -9.82 -13.13
CA ALA A 83 -5.71 -9.66 -14.13
C ALA A 83 -5.76 -8.19 -14.55
N ARG A 84 -5.67 -7.93 -15.86
CA ARG A 84 -5.80 -6.60 -16.43
C ARG A 84 -6.57 -6.66 -17.75
N GLY A 85 -7.60 -5.83 -17.86
CA GLY A 85 -8.50 -5.88 -19.00
C GLY A 85 -9.13 -7.28 -19.14
N GLU A 86 -9.03 -7.87 -20.31
CA GLU A 86 -9.61 -9.18 -20.61
C GLU A 86 -8.65 -10.37 -20.40
N LYS A 87 -7.48 -10.12 -19.79
CA LYS A 87 -6.40 -11.11 -19.71
C LYS A 87 -5.87 -11.30 -18.31
N ILE A 88 -5.34 -12.51 -18.09
CA ILE A 88 -4.60 -12.87 -16.88
C ILE A 88 -3.14 -13.11 -17.24
N PHE A 89 -2.26 -12.51 -16.46
CA PHE A 89 -0.82 -12.58 -16.64
C PHE A 89 -0.14 -13.13 -15.40
N THR A 90 1.02 -13.75 -15.60
CA THR A 90 1.93 -14.14 -14.53
C THR A 90 3.32 -13.61 -14.78
N ALA A 91 4.03 -13.23 -13.74
CA ALA A 91 5.44 -12.85 -13.79
C ALA A 91 6.18 -13.31 -12.53
N ALA A 92 7.48 -13.58 -12.67
CA ALA A 92 8.37 -13.75 -11.53
C ALA A 92 8.69 -12.40 -10.88
N SER A 93 9.28 -12.42 -9.68
CA SER A 93 9.80 -11.21 -9.04
C SER A 93 10.94 -10.57 -9.86
N GLY A 94 11.23 -9.32 -9.56
CA GLY A 94 12.33 -8.59 -10.19
C GLY A 94 11.99 -8.04 -11.58
N SER A 95 12.77 -8.39 -12.58
CA SER A 95 12.63 -7.92 -13.97
C SER A 95 11.96 -8.93 -14.91
N GLY A 96 11.27 -9.94 -14.35
CA GLY A 96 10.61 -10.98 -15.14
C GLY A 96 9.56 -10.41 -16.09
N SER A 97 9.55 -10.94 -17.32
CA SER A 97 8.52 -10.61 -18.30
C SER A 97 7.17 -11.19 -17.90
N TRP A 98 6.11 -10.48 -18.21
CA TRP A 98 4.75 -10.95 -18.03
C TRP A 98 4.41 -11.99 -19.10
N THR A 99 3.88 -13.11 -18.67
CA THR A 99 3.38 -14.18 -19.57
C THR A 99 1.87 -14.22 -19.48
N GLU A 100 1.21 -14.11 -20.62
CA GLU A 100 -0.24 -14.30 -20.73
C GLU A 100 -0.60 -15.76 -20.41
N ARG A 101 -1.59 -15.95 -19.55
CA ARG A 101 -2.08 -17.27 -19.13
C ARG A 101 -3.49 -17.52 -19.58
N ASP A 102 -4.29 -16.48 -19.71
CA ASP A 102 -5.68 -16.58 -20.08
C ASP A 102 -6.14 -15.27 -20.75
N SER A 103 -7.15 -15.37 -21.62
CA SER A 103 -7.72 -14.25 -22.37
C SER A 103 -9.22 -14.43 -22.61
N GLY A 104 -9.88 -13.38 -23.13
CA GLY A 104 -11.32 -13.38 -23.39
C GLY A 104 -12.18 -13.29 -22.14
N ARG A 105 -11.64 -12.71 -21.08
CA ARG A 105 -12.36 -12.43 -19.84
C ARG A 105 -13.11 -11.09 -19.92
N THR A 106 -13.97 -10.84 -18.96
CA THR A 106 -14.71 -9.57 -18.88
C THR A 106 -13.80 -8.46 -18.36
N SER A 107 -13.62 -7.40 -19.13
CA SER A 107 -12.73 -6.27 -18.77
C SER A 107 -13.24 -5.39 -17.62
N ALA A 108 -14.52 -5.47 -17.28
CA ALA A 108 -15.17 -4.71 -16.20
C ALA A 108 -15.55 -5.59 -15.00
N GLY A 109 -15.06 -6.82 -14.93
CA GLY A 109 -15.37 -7.77 -13.87
C GLY A 109 -14.61 -7.48 -12.57
N VAL A 110 -15.17 -7.95 -11.46
CA VAL A 110 -14.45 -8.09 -10.21
C VAL A 110 -13.87 -9.49 -10.18
N TYR A 111 -12.57 -9.60 -9.94
CA TYR A 111 -11.89 -10.87 -9.84
C TYR A 111 -11.58 -11.18 -8.38
N THR A 112 -11.80 -12.43 -8.01
CA THR A 112 -11.40 -12.97 -6.71
C THR A 112 -10.41 -14.10 -6.94
N PHE A 113 -9.53 -14.30 -5.97
CA PHE A 113 -8.55 -15.38 -5.98
C PHE A 113 -8.83 -16.30 -4.80
N GLU A 114 -8.93 -17.60 -5.10
CA GLU A 114 -9.03 -18.64 -4.09
C GLU A 114 -7.99 -19.72 -4.36
N ARG A 115 -7.31 -20.14 -3.32
CA ARG A 115 -6.33 -21.21 -3.37
C ARG A 115 -7.03 -22.52 -3.09
N PHE A 116 -6.94 -23.47 -4.03
CA PHE A 116 -7.55 -24.78 -3.90
C PHE A 116 -6.54 -25.86 -4.27
N ASN A 117 -6.47 -26.88 -3.42
CA ASN A 117 -5.62 -28.05 -3.61
C ASN A 117 -6.49 -29.23 -4.03
N PHE A 118 -6.41 -29.66 -5.29
CA PHE A 118 -7.22 -30.74 -5.85
C PHE A 118 -6.73 -32.14 -5.44
N ASP A 119 -5.39 -32.31 -5.28
CA ASP A 119 -4.79 -33.65 -5.12
C ASP A 119 -3.87 -33.74 -3.89
N GLY A 120 -3.91 -32.81 -2.98
CA GLY A 120 -3.02 -32.78 -1.81
C GLY A 120 -1.56 -32.44 -2.12
N ASN A 121 -1.26 -32.02 -3.36
CA ASN A 121 0.04 -31.52 -3.77
C ASN A 121 -0.03 -30.01 -4.00
N ASP A 122 0.74 -29.26 -3.24
CA ASP A 122 0.89 -27.82 -3.38
C ASP A 122 1.78 -27.44 -4.58
#